data_7bace43feb27cce2deb35a3e3e1580fa
#
_entry.id   7bace43feb27cce2deb35a3e3e1580fa
#
_cell.length_a   1.000
_cell.length_b   1.000
_cell.length_c   1.000
_cell.angle_alpha   90.00
_cell.angle_beta   90.00
_cell.angle_gamma   90.00
#
_symmetry.space_group_name_H-M   'P 1'
#
loop_
_entity.id
_entity.type
_entity.pdbx_description
1 polymer ?
#
loop_
_entity_poly.entity_id
_entity_poly.type
_entity_poly.pdbx_seq_one_letter_code
_entity_poly.pdbx_strand_id
1 'polypeptide(L)'
;AYDLVRDEVHATGNVVLRKGNDWIIGPEVVYHRPTQSGVFDSPTFQIGDSGARGDASKIVFAGADRYEVTDGRYTTCVAPRDDWYLETRALELDTGRQVGTARDATVRFFGAPIFYSPWVDFPLSNERKSGFLVPTAGSSGARGVELALPYYFNLAPNYDATVTPRFMSKRGLQVGGQFRYLFGSDLWQNGGEADVQYLPNGRQTGEDRYAFVWRHQQQLGVPGLGAYVDLNKVSDDKYFADLADRIAITSQTTLPREAGVSYVNGPWSLLARVQSFQTLQDPNAPIVPPYNRLPQVIGTLAETDWAGLTFSGFGEYSRFRSDTLTEGSRAVLYPQVAFKRGTPGWFFAARAGVHLRRYDLDPSFGDDGSPSL
;
A
#
# COMPACT_ATOMS: atom_id res chain seq x y z
N ALA A 1 32.68 -2.27 -43.10
CA ALA A 1 33.03 -3.45 -43.92
C ALA A 1 32.26 -4.67 -43.43
N TYR A 2 31.99 -5.63 -44.31
CA TYR A 2 31.41 -6.94 -43.97
C TYR A 2 32.38 -8.03 -44.39
N ASP A 3 32.83 -8.86 -43.45
CA ASP A 3 33.66 -10.00 -43.71
C ASP A 3 32.77 -11.24 -43.94
N LEU A 4 32.70 -11.68 -45.19
CA LEU A 4 31.91 -12.85 -45.62
C LEU A 4 32.42 -14.19 -45.05
N VAL A 5 33.70 -14.27 -44.70
CA VAL A 5 34.28 -15.51 -44.17
C VAL A 5 33.99 -15.71 -42.69
N ARG A 6 34.00 -14.60 -41.95
CA ARG A 6 33.75 -14.57 -40.51
C ARG A 6 32.29 -14.25 -40.17
N ASP A 7 31.50 -13.88 -41.18
CA ASP A 7 30.12 -13.34 -41.02
C ASP A 7 30.06 -12.22 -39.98
N GLU A 8 31.01 -11.29 -40.08
CA GLU A 8 31.25 -10.19 -39.16
C GLU A 8 31.03 -8.83 -39.83
N VAL A 9 30.28 -7.97 -39.16
CA VAL A 9 30.08 -6.57 -39.54
C VAL A 9 31.02 -5.70 -38.73
N HIS A 10 31.92 -4.98 -39.41
CA HIS A 10 32.77 -3.96 -38.81
C HIS A 10 32.37 -2.59 -39.39
N ALA A 11 31.82 -1.75 -38.59
CA ALA A 11 31.42 -0.41 -38.95
C ALA A 11 32.14 0.63 -38.09
N THR A 12 32.65 1.69 -38.75
CA THR A 12 33.38 2.77 -38.10
C THR A 12 32.84 4.12 -38.54
N GLY A 13 32.99 5.14 -37.74
CA GLY A 13 32.48 6.49 -37.95
C GLY A 13 31.24 6.74 -37.10
N ASN A 14 30.23 7.41 -37.64
CA ASN A 14 28.94 7.62 -36.94
C ASN A 14 28.04 6.40 -37.15
N VAL A 15 28.27 5.35 -36.40
CA VAL A 15 27.47 4.12 -36.47
C VAL A 15 26.17 4.28 -35.70
N VAL A 16 25.05 4.02 -36.37
CA VAL A 16 23.72 4.07 -35.75
C VAL A 16 23.08 2.68 -35.85
N LEU A 17 22.79 2.08 -34.69
CA LEU A 17 22.00 0.85 -34.59
C LEU A 17 20.59 1.23 -34.12
N ARG A 18 19.56 0.76 -34.83
CA ARG A 18 18.16 0.99 -34.49
C ARG A 18 17.38 -0.31 -34.38
N LYS A 19 16.51 -0.38 -33.33
CA LYS A 19 15.55 -1.45 -33.16
C LYS A 19 14.22 -0.83 -32.67
N GLY A 20 13.26 -0.68 -33.58
CA GLY A 20 12.03 0.08 -33.27
C GLY A 20 12.35 1.55 -33.00
N ASN A 21 11.91 2.05 -31.83
CA ASN A 21 12.18 3.41 -31.36
C ASN A 21 13.48 3.57 -30.60
N ASP A 22 14.18 2.45 -30.31
CA ASP A 22 15.46 2.47 -29.63
C ASP A 22 16.58 2.75 -30.62
N TRP A 23 17.59 3.47 -30.17
CA TRP A 23 18.79 3.70 -30.96
C TRP A 23 20.07 3.74 -30.10
N ILE A 24 21.17 3.30 -30.69
CA ILE A 24 22.51 3.36 -30.12
C ILE A 24 23.41 4.01 -31.18
N ILE A 25 24.19 4.99 -30.80
CA ILE A 25 25.14 5.69 -31.67
C ILE A 25 26.50 5.64 -31.01
N GLY A 26 27.54 5.39 -31.85
CA GLY A 26 28.92 5.44 -31.38
C GLY A 26 29.91 5.36 -32.52
N PRO A 27 31.21 5.47 -32.23
CA PRO A 27 32.25 5.56 -33.25
C PRO A 27 32.55 4.23 -33.95
N GLU A 28 32.37 3.10 -33.26
CA GLU A 28 32.73 1.80 -33.79
C GLU A 28 31.88 0.67 -33.26
N VAL A 29 31.49 -0.26 -34.14
CA VAL A 29 30.85 -1.52 -33.79
C VAL A 29 31.46 -2.66 -34.53
N VAL A 30 31.74 -3.74 -33.81
CA VAL A 30 32.06 -5.05 -34.35
C VAL A 30 30.96 -6.00 -33.95
N TYR A 31 30.31 -6.64 -34.93
CA TYR A 31 29.17 -7.51 -34.67
C TYR A 31 29.20 -8.78 -35.47
N HIS A 32 29.17 -9.93 -34.81
CA HIS A 32 29.21 -11.27 -35.36
C HIS A 32 27.77 -11.83 -35.42
N ARG A 33 27.27 -12.01 -36.66
CA ARG A 33 25.86 -12.37 -36.90
C ARG A 33 25.47 -13.75 -36.40
N PRO A 34 26.26 -14.82 -36.63
CA PRO A 34 25.86 -16.16 -36.20
C PRO A 34 25.70 -16.33 -34.70
N THR A 35 26.54 -15.69 -33.90
CA THR A 35 26.51 -15.75 -32.44
C THR A 35 25.71 -14.63 -31.83
N GLN A 36 25.27 -13.64 -32.63
CA GLN A 36 24.63 -12.42 -32.17
C GLN A 36 25.45 -11.70 -31.08
N SER A 37 26.77 -11.77 -31.21
CA SER A 37 27.70 -11.16 -30.27
C SER A 37 28.46 -10.01 -30.94
N GLY A 38 28.92 -9.06 -30.14
CA GLY A 38 29.66 -7.93 -30.67
C GLY A 38 30.03 -6.93 -29.59
N VAL A 39 30.73 -5.89 -30.01
CA VAL A 39 31.18 -4.82 -29.14
C VAL A 39 30.85 -3.49 -29.78
N PHE A 40 30.30 -2.60 -28.98
CA PHE A 40 30.06 -1.21 -29.34
C PHE A 40 30.90 -0.33 -28.41
N ASP A 41 31.84 0.40 -28.94
CA ASP A 41 32.74 1.27 -28.19
C ASP A 41 32.14 2.66 -28.04
N SER A 42 32.26 3.22 -26.82
CA SER A 42 31.78 4.57 -26.41
C SER A 42 30.39 4.93 -26.96
N PRO A 43 29.36 4.06 -26.78
CA PRO A 43 28.05 4.32 -27.31
C PRO A 43 27.27 5.34 -26.45
N THR A 44 26.42 6.11 -27.13
CA THR A 44 25.24 6.79 -26.53
C THR A 44 23.98 6.07 -26.98
N PHE A 45 22.98 5.99 -26.08
CA PHE A 45 21.75 5.27 -26.38
C PHE A 45 20.50 6.04 -25.92
N GLN A 46 19.38 5.73 -26.57
CA GLN A 46 18.06 6.15 -26.14
C GLN A 46 17.08 5.00 -26.32
N ILE A 47 16.24 4.80 -25.29
CA ILE A 47 15.15 3.83 -25.29
C ILE A 47 13.85 4.61 -25.54
N GLY A 48 13.28 4.44 -26.75
CA GLY A 48 12.23 5.32 -27.25
C GLY A 48 10.94 5.34 -26.40
N ASP A 49 10.48 4.17 -25.94
CA ASP A 49 9.21 4.04 -25.23
C ASP A 49 9.27 4.63 -23.80
N SER A 50 10.42 4.58 -23.15
CA SER A 50 10.62 5.10 -21.81
C SER A 50 11.19 6.52 -21.77
N GLY A 51 11.67 7.03 -22.91
CA GLY A 51 12.44 8.27 -22.99
C GLY A 51 13.79 8.21 -22.27
N ALA A 52 14.18 7.03 -21.82
CA ALA A 52 15.44 6.81 -21.12
C ALA A 52 16.63 6.98 -22.09
N ARG A 53 17.70 7.56 -21.61
CA ARG A 53 18.90 7.81 -22.37
C ARG A 53 20.16 7.63 -21.51
N GLY A 54 21.29 7.44 -22.15
CA GLY A 54 22.55 7.26 -21.45
C GLY A 54 23.72 7.12 -22.39
N ASP A 55 24.84 6.86 -21.76
CA ASP A 55 26.14 6.59 -22.41
C ASP A 55 26.88 5.50 -21.65
N ALA A 56 27.87 4.91 -22.31
CA ALA A 56 28.73 3.92 -21.68
C ALA A 56 30.14 3.98 -22.31
N SER A 57 31.14 3.47 -21.60
CA SER A 57 32.46 3.27 -22.23
C SER A 57 32.42 2.12 -23.23
N LYS A 58 31.63 1.10 -22.98
CA LYS A 58 31.49 -0.07 -23.84
C LYS A 58 30.14 -0.78 -23.62
N ILE A 59 29.55 -1.28 -24.71
CA ILE A 59 28.47 -2.29 -24.67
C ILE A 59 28.93 -3.54 -25.38
N VAL A 60 28.85 -4.66 -24.67
CA VAL A 60 29.14 -6.00 -25.23
C VAL A 60 27.82 -6.74 -25.41
N PHE A 61 27.51 -7.17 -26.61
CA PHE A 61 26.46 -8.11 -26.93
C PHE A 61 27.03 -9.52 -26.74
N ALA A 62 26.61 -10.21 -25.69
CA ALA A 62 27.12 -11.55 -25.35
C ALA A 62 26.19 -12.68 -25.85
N GLY A 63 25.44 -12.41 -26.91
CA GLY A 63 24.44 -13.28 -27.52
C GLY A 63 23.09 -12.57 -27.68
N ALA A 64 22.04 -13.32 -28.00
CA ALA A 64 20.70 -12.78 -28.30
C ALA A 64 20.07 -11.99 -27.15
N ASP A 65 20.32 -12.45 -25.93
CA ASP A 65 19.56 -11.99 -24.75
C ASP A 65 20.43 -11.39 -23.63
N ARG A 66 21.75 -11.29 -23.84
CA ARG A 66 22.67 -10.81 -22.80
C ARG A 66 23.47 -9.61 -23.28
N TYR A 67 23.46 -8.56 -22.50
CA TYR A 67 24.18 -7.32 -22.74
C TYR A 67 25.00 -6.97 -21.50
N GLU A 68 26.26 -6.59 -21.72
CA GLU A 68 27.18 -6.13 -20.67
C GLU A 68 27.60 -4.69 -20.98
N VAL A 69 27.34 -3.81 -20.03
CA VAL A 69 27.62 -2.37 -20.13
C VAL A 69 28.71 -2.03 -19.12
N THR A 70 29.79 -1.41 -19.60
CA THR A 70 30.88 -0.94 -18.76
C THR A 70 30.84 0.58 -18.62
N ASP A 71 30.98 1.07 -17.40
CA ASP A 71 30.93 2.49 -17.02
C ASP A 71 29.70 3.18 -17.63
N GLY A 72 28.55 2.60 -17.34
CA GLY A 72 27.26 3.06 -17.85
C GLY A 72 26.66 4.20 -17.05
N ARG A 73 26.06 5.15 -17.75
CA ARG A 73 25.25 6.22 -17.20
C ARG A 73 23.85 6.17 -17.82
N TYR A 74 22.83 6.36 -16.99
CA TYR A 74 21.43 6.24 -17.39
C TYR A 74 20.57 7.28 -16.70
N THR A 75 19.64 7.91 -17.44
CA THR A 75 18.63 8.83 -16.90
C THR A 75 17.33 8.77 -17.70
N THR A 76 16.21 9.14 -17.09
CA THR A 76 14.94 9.41 -17.78
C THR A 76 14.64 10.91 -17.91
N CYS A 77 15.55 11.78 -17.49
CA CYS A 77 15.41 13.21 -17.66
C CYS A 77 15.46 13.61 -19.14
N VAL A 78 14.60 14.51 -19.54
CA VAL A 78 14.60 15.06 -20.91
C VAL A 78 15.84 15.91 -21.13
N ALA A 79 16.60 15.60 -22.21
CA ALA A 79 17.79 16.35 -22.58
C ALA A 79 17.51 17.86 -22.71
N PRO A 80 18.43 18.75 -22.32
CA PRO A 80 19.79 18.46 -21.84
C PRO A 80 19.91 18.30 -20.32
N ARG A 81 18.81 18.24 -19.56
CA ARG A 81 18.84 18.20 -18.09
C ARG A 81 19.16 16.78 -17.60
N ASP A 82 20.06 16.72 -16.61
CA ASP A 82 20.43 15.51 -15.88
C ASP A 82 20.20 15.73 -14.38
N ASP A 83 18.95 16.08 -14.02
CA ASP A 83 18.59 16.35 -12.63
C ASP A 83 18.86 15.13 -11.75
N TRP A 84 18.69 13.92 -12.30
CA TRP A 84 19.15 12.69 -11.69
C TRP A 84 19.76 11.74 -12.75
N TYR A 85 20.69 10.92 -12.34
CA TYR A 85 21.22 9.84 -13.15
C TYR A 85 21.78 8.71 -12.30
N LEU A 86 21.78 7.51 -12.88
CA LEU A 86 22.42 6.32 -12.34
C LEU A 86 23.77 6.15 -13.05
N GLU A 87 24.82 5.99 -12.27
CA GLU A 87 26.15 5.55 -12.73
C GLU A 87 26.39 4.12 -12.27
N THR A 88 27.00 3.30 -13.10
CA THR A 88 27.38 1.94 -12.73
C THR A 88 28.68 1.57 -13.42
N ARG A 89 29.58 0.89 -12.69
CA ARG A 89 30.82 0.40 -13.28
C ARG A 89 30.60 -0.78 -14.23
N ALA A 90 29.66 -1.67 -13.87
CA ALA A 90 29.29 -2.80 -14.71
C ALA A 90 27.78 -3.05 -14.58
N LEU A 91 27.11 -3.21 -15.73
CA LEU A 91 25.70 -3.55 -15.79
C LEU A 91 25.54 -4.74 -16.73
N GLU A 92 24.98 -5.81 -16.24
CA GLU A 92 24.57 -6.99 -17.01
C GLU A 92 23.06 -6.98 -17.18
N LEU A 93 22.58 -7.07 -18.42
CA LEU A 93 21.16 -7.17 -18.76
C LEU A 93 20.91 -8.54 -19.38
N ASP A 94 20.13 -9.37 -18.74
CA ASP A 94 19.69 -10.69 -19.25
C ASP A 94 18.19 -10.58 -19.57
N THR A 95 17.89 -10.34 -20.84
CA THR A 95 16.50 -10.20 -21.32
C THR A 95 15.77 -11.54 -21.38
N GLY A 96 16.49 -12.67 -21.47
CA GLY A 96 15.91 -14.01 -21.39
C GLY A 96 15.39 -14.32 -19.97
N ARG A 97 16.12 -13.91 -18.95
CA ARG A 97 15.75 -14.03 -17.54
C ARG A 97 14.99 -12.80 -16.99
N GLN A 98 14.85 -11.77 -17.80
CA GLN A 98 14.23 -10.50 -17.43
C GLN A 98 14.85 -9.87 -16.16
N VAL A 99 16.18 -9.89 -16.08
CA VAL A 99 16.94 -9.38 -14.92
C VAL A 99 18.06 -8.48 -15.37
N GLY A 100 18.19 -7.32 -14.75
CA GLY A 100 19.38 -6.48 -14.79
C GLY A 100 20.15 -6.59 -13.47
N THR A 101 21.48 -6.67 -13.56
CA THR A 101 22.39 -6.68 -12.41
C THR A 101 23.39 -5.55 -12.57
N ALA A 102 23.39 -4.58 -11.66
CA ALA A 102 24.38 -3.51 -11.65
C ALA A 102 25.37 -3.67 -10.50
N ARG A 103 26.62 -3.35 -10.77
CA ARG A 103 27.72 -3.33 -9.79
C ARG A 103 28.26 -1.91 -9.62
N ASP A 104 28.56 -1.55 -8.38
CA ASP A 104 28.97 -0.19 -8.00
C ASP A 104 28.02 0.88 -8.55
N ALA A 105 26.71 0.66 -8.29
CA ALA A 105 25.66 1.53 -8.74
C ALA A 105 25.54 2.75 -7.81
N THR A 106 25.61 3.96 -8.38
CA THR A 106 25.48 5.23 -7.67
C THR A 106 24.35 6.04 -8.29
N VAL A 107 23.33 6.40 -7.50
CA VAL A 107 22.32 7.36 -7.94
C VAL A 107 22.77 8.77 -7.53
N ARG A 108 22.80 9.66 -8.50
CA ARG A 108 23.13 11.09 -8.27
C ARG A 108 21.92 11.95 -8.53
N PHE A 109 21.77 12.98 -7.70
CA PHE A 109 20.75 14.00 -7.82
C PHE A 109 21.42 15.39 -7.82
N PHE A 110 21.26 16.14 -8.91
CA PHE A 110 22.02 17.36 -9.18
C PHE A 110 23.54 17.21 -8.95
N GLY A 111 24.08 16.06 -9.40
CA GLY A 111 25.50 15.74 -9.26
C GLY A 111 25.93 15.20 -7.88
N ALA A 112 25.13 15.38 -6.83
CA ALA A 112 25.44 14.83 -5.51
C ALA A 112 25.06 13.33 -5.44
N PRO A 113 25.94 12.44 -4.93
CA PRO A 113 25.62 11.04 -4.72
C PRO A 113 24.63 10.91 -3.55
N ILE A 114 23.43 10.39 -3.83
CA ILE A 114 22.38 10.21 -2.84
C ILE A 114 22.18 8.75 -2.41
N PHE A 115 22.64 7.82 -3.24
CA PHE A 115 22.55 6.38 -2.97
C PHE A 115 23.70 5.66 -3.64
N TYR A 116 24.28 4.67 -2.96
CA TYR A 116 25.28 3.76 -3.48
C TYR A 116 24.94 2.33 -3.09
N SER A 117 25.09 1.42 -4.05
CA SER A 117 25.04 -0.02 -3.81
C SER A 117 26.20 -0.72 -4.51
N PRO A 118 26.97 -1.57 -3.82
CA PRO A 118 28.00 -2.37 -4.47
C PRO A 118 27.44 -3.39 -5.44
N TRP A 119 26.18 -3.76 -5.25
CA TRP A 119 25.46 -4.69 -6.09
C TRP A 119 23.94 -4.48 -5.96
N VAL A 120 23.24 -4.47 -7.08
CA VAL A 120 21.77 -4.38 -7.12
C VAL A 120 21.22 -5.14 -8.32
N ASP A 121 20.21 -5.97 -8.09
CA ASP A 121 19.39 -6.60 -9.12
C ASP A 121 18.08 -5.86 -9.29
N PHE A 122 17.61 -5.76 -10.53
CA PHE A 122 16.32 -5.17 -10.84
C PHE A 122 15.62 -5.92 -12.00
N PRO A 123 14.29 -5.97 -12.04
CA PRO A 123 13.55 -6.58 -13.14
C PRO A 123 13.64 -5.70 -14.40
N LEU A 124 13.72 -6.33 -15.56
CA LEU A 124 13.59 -5.66 -16.88
C LEU A 124 12.14 -5.66 -17.38
N SER A 125 11.26 -6.39 -16.72
CA SER A 125 9.81 -6.44 -16.97
C SER A 125 9.04 -5.85 -15.81
N ASN A 126 7.72 -5.68 -15.99
CA ASN A 126 6.83 -5.27 -14.90
C ASN A 126 6.51 -6.41 -13.91
N GLU A 127 7.25 -7.52 -13.97
CA GLU A 127 7.08 -8.60 -13.00
C GLU A 127 7.63 -8.22 -11.62
N ARG A 128 6.94 -8.69 -10.59
CA ARG A 128 7.37 -8.44 -9.20
C ARG A 128 8.62 -9.27 -8.90
N LYS A 129 9.66 -8.65 -8.37
CA LYS A 129 10.90 -9.29 -7.94
C LYS A 129 11.28 -8.81 -6.54
N SER A 130 11.83 -9.73 -5.73
CA SER A 130 12.40 -9.37 -4.43
C SER A 130 13.61 -8.45 -4.63
N GLY A 131 13.73 -7.43 -3.77
CA GLY A 131 14.82 -6.48 -3.83
C GLY A 131 14.61 -5.25 -2.94
N PHE A 132 15.63 -4.42 -2.86
CA PHE A 132 15.55 -3.14 -2.18
C PHE A 132 14.62 -2.20 -2.94
N LEU A 133 13.73 -1.56 -2.19
CA LEU A 133 12.94 -0.44 -2.70
C LEU A 133 13.70 0.88 -2.49
N VAL A 134 13.20 1.93 -3.11
CA VAL A 134 13.81 3.26 -2.99
C VAL A 134 13.91 3.67 -1.52
N PRO A 135 15.11 3.96 -1.00
CA PRO A 135 15.28 4.42 0.36
C PRO A 135 14.64 5.80 0.54
N THR A 136 14.14 6.05 1.73
CA THR A 136 13.62 7.37 2.10
C THR A 136 14.49 7.98 3.18
N ALA A 137 14.84 9.25 3.01
CA ALA A 137 15.59 10.02 3.99
C ALA A 137 14.82 11.30 4.33
N GLY A 138 14.91 11.73 5.59
CA GLY A 138 14.22 12.92 6.06
C GLY A 138 14.78 13.44 7.36
N SER A 139 14.17 14.53 7.84
CA SER A 139 14.49 15.09 9.15
C SER A 139 13.25 15.72 9.77
N SER A 140 13.07 15.52 11.06
CA SER A 140 11.98 16.13 11.82
C SER A 140 12.40 16.49 13.25
N GLY A 141 11.67 17.40 13.87
CA GLY A 141 11.89 17.78 15.27
C GLY A 141 11.77 16.60 16.24
N ALA A 142 10.82 15.72 16.01
CA ALA A 142 10.52 14.59 16.89
C ALA A 142 11.49 13.41 16.72
N ARG A 143 11.96 13.12 15.49
CA ARG A 143 12.74 11.92 15.15
C ARG A 143 14.22 12.22 14.85
N GLY A 144 14.56 13.49 14.56
CA GLY A 144 15.88 13.89 14.07
C GLY A 144 16.07 13.50 12.61
N VAL A 145 17.29 13.22 12.20
CA VAL A 145 17.61 12.66 10.88
C VAL A 145 17.14 11.20 10.84
N GLU A 146 16.46 10.84 9.78
CA GLU A 146 15.93 9.51 9.58
C GLU A 146 16.29 8.95 8.20
N LEU A 147 16.51 7.64 8.16
CA LEU A 147 16.76 6.87 6.95
C LEU A 147 15.99 5.56 7.05
N ALA A 148 15.15 5.27 6.07
CA ALA A 148 14.45 4.00 5.95
C ALA A 148 14.91 3.29 4.66
N LEU A 149 15.18 1.98 4.78
CA LEU A 149 15.66 1.15 3.68
C LEU A 149 14.76 -0.09 3.52
N PRO A 150 13.62 0.02 2.80
CA PRO A 150 12.71 -1.09 2.65
C PRO A 150 13.27 -2.15 1.71
N TYR A 151 13.06 -3.42 2.07
CA TYR A 151 13.32 -4.58 1.23
C TYR A 151 12.02 -5.34 1.00
N TYR A 152 11.69 -5.53 -0.27
CA TYR A 152 10.50 -6.24 -0.73
C TYR A 152 10.81 -7.71 -0.98
N PHE A 153 9.97 -8.60 -0.46
CA PHE A 153 9.99 -10.04 -0.68
C PHE A 153 8.81 -10.45 -1.56
N ASN A 154 9.08 -10.85 -2.79
CA ASN A 154 8.11 -11.50 -3.66
C ASN A 154 8.03 -12.99 -3.29
N LEU A 155 7.21 -13.31 -2.30
CA LEU A 155 7.14 -14.66 -1.72
C LEU A 155 6.36 -15.63 -2.64
N ALA A 156 5.23 -15.15 -3.17
CA ALA A 156 4.39 -15.91 -4.10
C ALA A 156 3.53 -14.95 -4.94
N PRO A 157 2.87 -15.42 -5.99
CA PRO A 157 1.99 -14.58 -6.80
C PRO A 157 0.89 -13.88 -6.02
N ASN A 158 0.45 -14.47 -4.92
CA ASN A 158 -0.69 -14.03 -4.12
C ASN A 158 -0.35 -13.56 -2.70
N TYR A 159 0.91 -13.52 -2.30
CA TYR A 159 1.35 -12.89 -1.05
C TYR A 159 2.78 -12.38 -1.15
N ASP A 160 3.03 -11.32 -0.46
CA ASP A 160 4.32 -10.64 -0.40
C ASP A 160 4.57 -10.03 0.98
N ALA A 161 5.81 -9.64 1.22
CA ALA A 161 6.19 -8.94 2.44
C ALA A 161 7.17 -7.81 2.13
N THR A 162 7.17 -6.78 2.96
CA THR A 162 8.18 -5.73 2.96
C THR A 162 8.72 -5.56 4.37
N VAL A 163 10.03 -5.61 4.53
CA VAL A 163 10.70 -5.31 5.81
C VAL A 163 11.44 -3.99 5.66
N THR A 164 11.21 -3.08 6.60
CA THR A 164 11.74 -1.72 6.55
C THR A 164 12.49 -1.39 7.85
N PRO A 165 13.80 -1.60 7.92
CA PRO A 165 14.61 -0.98 8.96
C PRO A 165 14.60 0.55 8.76
N ARG A 166 14.31 1.29 9.83
CA ARG A 166 14.24 2.75 9.85
C ARG A 166 15.08 3.27 11.01
N PHE A 167 16.17 3.90 10.67
CA PHE A 167 17.03 4.58 11.64
C PHE A 167 16.53 6.00 11.89
N MET A 168 16.45 6.39 13.16
CA MET A 168 16.07 7.73 13.60
C MET A 168 17.11 8.21 14.63
N SER A 169 17.81 9.31 14.36
CA SER A 169 18.93 9.77 15.20
C SER A 169 18.50 10.06 16.65
N LYS A 170 17.27 10.53 16.88
CA LYS A 170 16.73 10.82 18.21
C LYS A 170 16.01 9.64 18.86
N ARG A 171 15.52 8.66 18.10
CA ARG A 171 14.63 7.59 18.61
C ARG A 171 15.28 6.20 18.60
N GLY A 172 16.22 5.92 17.70
CA GLY A 172 16.86 4.63 17.55
C GLY A 172 16.50 3.90 16.27
N LEU A 173 16.63 2.59 16.24
CA LEU A 173 16.32 1.73 15.10
C LEU A 173 14.94 1.11 15.29
N GLN A 174 14.02 1.44 14.40
CA GLN A 174 12.71 0.81 14.26
C GLN A 174 12.74 -0.19 13.12
N VAL A 175 12.09 -1.33 13.30
CA VAL A 175 11.88 -2.31 12.21
C VAL A 175 10.40 -2.36 11.90
N GLY A 176 10.04 -2.07 10.66
CA GLY A 176 8.70 -2.24 10.11
C GLY A 176 8.61 -3.53 9.32
N GLY A 177 7.46 -4.20 9.37
CA GLY A 177 7.10 -5.34 8.54
C GLY A 177 5.69 -5.18 8.01
N GLN A 178 5.51 -5.28 6.70
CA GLN A 178 4.21 -5.36 6.06
C GLN A 178 4.07 -6.73 5.40
N PHE A 179 2.97 -7.40 5.60
CA PHE A 179 2.63 -8.65 4.93
C PHE A 179 1.27 -8.49 4.27
N ARG A 180 1.19 -8.80 2.97
CA ARG A 180 -0.04 -8.72 2.19
C ARG A 180 -0.34 -10.07 1.58
N TYR A 181 -1.60 -10.45 1.54
CA TYR A 181 -2.03 -11.73 1.00
C TYR A 181 -3.40 -11.63 0.33
N LEU A 182 -3.59 -12.45 -0.68
CA LEU A 182 -4.82 -12.58 -1.43
C LEU A 182 -5.07 -14.07 -1.69
N PHE A 183 -6.28 -14.57 -1.35
CA PHE A 183 -6.70 -15.93 -1.60
C PHE A 183 -8.04 -15.94 -2.34
N GLY A 184 -8.30 -16.98 -3.05
CA GLY A 184 -9.61 -17.19 -3.66
C GLY A 184 -9.55 -17.44 -5.16
N SER A 185 -10.72 -17.54 -5.75
CA SER A 185 -10.95 -17.64 -7.19
C SER A 185 -11.43 -16.28 -7.72
N ASP A 186 -11.63 -16.17 -9.04
CA ASP A 186 -12.17 -14.98 -9.69
C ASP A 186 -13.51 -14.51 -9.11
N LEU A 187 -14.27 -15.41 -8.46
CA LEU A 187 -15.57 -15.13 -7.84
C LEU A 187 -15.47 -14.73 -6.36
N TRP A 188 -14.38 -15.07 -5.66
CA TRP A 188 -14.24 -14.93 -4.21
C TRP A 188 -12.84 -14.42 -3.86
N GLN A 189 -12.71 -13.11 -3.77
CA GLN A 189 -11.44 -12.51 -3.32
C GLN A 189 -11.42 -12.39 -1.81
N ASN A 190 -10.50 -13.12 -1.18
CA ASN A 190 -10.22 -13.06 0.24
C ASN A 190 -8.81 -12.54 0.41
N GLY A 191 -8.63 -11.55 1.23
CA GLY A 191 -7.31 -10.96 1.37
C GLY A 191 -7.18 -10.08 2.59
N GLY A 192 -5.96 -9.65 2.80
CA GLY A 192 -5.66 -8.74 3.89
C GLY A 192 -4.23 -8.26 3.90
N GLU A 193 -3.97 -7.40 4.85
CA GLU A 193 -2.64 -6.88 5.16
C GLU A 193 -2.41 -6.86 6.67
N ALA A 194 -1.20 -7.13 7.07
CA ALA A 194 -0.73 -6.97 8.43
C ALA A 194 0.52 -6.08 8.43
N ASP A 195 0.49 -5.01 9.22
CA ASP A 195 1.60 -4.10 9.42
C ASP A 195 2.05 -4.18 10.88
N VAL A 196 3.32 -4.34 11.10
CA VAL A 196 3.96 -4.37 12.42
C VAL A 196 5.11 -3.38 12.42
N GLN A 197 5.20 -2.56 13.44
CA GLN A 197 6.36 -1.70 13.69
C GLN A 197 6.86 -1.96 15.10
N TYR A 198 8.16 -2.10 15.25
CA TYR A 198 8.80 -2.35 16.54
C TYR A 198 10.06 -1.50 16.71
N LEU A 199 10.11 -0.74 17.77
CA LEU A 199 11.24 0.07 18.19
C LEU A 199 11.72 -0.44 19.55
N PRO A 200 12.77 -1.27 19.59
CA PRO A 200 13.32 -1.75 20.85
C PRO A 200 14.07 -0.64 21.58
N ASN A 201 13.91 -0.58 22.89
CA ASN A 201 14.68 0.29 23.77
C ASN A 201 14.85 1.72 23.23
N GLY A 202 13.72 2.40 23.00
CA GLY A 202 13.69 3.73 22.39
C GLY A 202 14.60 4.72 23.12
N ARG A 203 15.50 5.40 22.40
CA ARG A 203 16.54 6.29 22.96
C ARG A 203 16.03 7.38 23.91
N GLN A 204 14.78 7.81 23.77
CA GLN A 204 14.20 8.86 24.62
C GLN A 204 13.35 8.31 25.76
N THR A 205 12.74 7.15 25.59
CA THR A 205 11.83 6.56 26.60
C THR A 205 12.48 5.44 27.37
N GLY A 206 13.48 4.76 26.81
CA GLY A 206 14.05 3.53 27.35
C GLY A 206 13.10 2.32 27.24
N GLU A 207 11.98 2.46 26.56
CA GLU A 207 10.93 1.45 26.46
C GLU A 207 10.83 0.91 25.04
N ASP A 208 10.29 -0.31 24.94
CA ASP A 208 9.93 -0.93 23.69
C ASP A 208 8.60 -0.34 23.20
N ARG A 209 8.58 0.09 21.95
CA ARG A 209 7.38 0.68 21.36
C ARG A 209 6.97 -0.08 20.10
N TYR A 210 5.68 -0.29 19.94
CA TYR A 210 5.16 -1.04 18.80
C TYR A 210 3.85 -0.48 18.28
N ALA A 211 3.61 -0.74 16.99
CA ALA A 211 2.30 -0.62 16.35
C ALA A 211 1.96 -1.92 15.63
N PHE A 212 0.70 -2.26 15.64
CA PHE A 212 0.14 -3.39 14.92
C PHE A 212 -1.15 -2.99 14.25
N VAL A 213 -1.26 -3.31 12.97
CA VAL A 213 -2.48 -3.15 12.16
C VAL A 213 -2.72 -4.45 11.43
N TRP A 214 -3.94 -4.97 11.49
CA TRP A 214 -4.35 -6.12 10.68
C TRP A 214 -5.73 -5.87 10.10
N ARG A 215 -5.81 -5.89 8.78
CA ARG A 215 -7.04 -5.81 8.02
C ARG A 215 -7.23 -7.06 7.20
N HIS A 216 -8.40 -7.66 7.31
CA HIS A 216 -8.75 -8.87 6.59
C HIS A 216 -10.19 -8.80 6.11
N GLN A 217 -10.44 -9.28 4.89
CA GLN A 217 -11.77 -9.45 4.33
C GLN A 217 -11.89 -10.85 3.73
N GLN A 218 -13.02 -11.50 3.98
CA GLN A 218 -13.28 -12.86 3.50
C GLN A 218 -14.73 -13.03 3.07
N GLN A 219 -14.94 -13.65 1.91
CA GLN A 219 -16.22 -14.20 1.49
C GLN A 219 -16.36 -15.62 2.05
N LEU A 220 -17.52 -15.96 2.62
CA LEU A 220 -17.72 -17.21 3.36
C LEU A 220 -18.38 -18.31 2.53
N GLY A 221 -18.24 -18.29 1.21
CA GLY A 221 -18.76 -19.35 0.32
C GLY A 221 -20.27 -19.30 0.06
N VAL A 222 -20.99 -18.37 0.70
CA VAL A 222 -22.39 -18.07 0.41
C VAL A 222 -22.45 -16.70 -0.26
N PRO A 223 -23.14 -16.54 -1.40
CA PRO A 223 -23.27 -15.26 -2.05
C PRO A 223 -23.77 -14.17 -1.11
N GLY A 224 -23.04 -13.05 -1.03
CA GLY A 224 -23.37 -11.94 -0.16
C GLY A 224 -22.98 -12.11 1.32
N LEU A 225 -22.46 -13.26 1.75
CA LEU A 225 -21.97 -13.47 3.12
C LEU A 225 -20.46 -13.25 3.18
N GLY A 226 -20.04 -12.24 3.96
CA GLY A 226 -18.64 -11.89 4.18
C GLY A 226 -18.31 -11.74 5.65
N ALA A 227 -17.04 -11.85 5.97
CA ALA A 227 -16.47 -11.51 7.27
C ALA A 227 -15.30 -10.54 7.10
N TYR A 228 -15.06 -9.71 8.10
CA TYR A 228 -13.93 -8.80 8.12
C TYR A 228 -13.36 -8.63 9.52
N VAL A 229 -12.11 -8.22 9.55
CA VAL A 229 -11.37 -7.85 10.76
C VAL A 229 -10.61 -6.57 10.47
N ASP A 230 -10.64 -5.60 11.38
CA ASP A 230 -9.81 -4.39 11.40
C ASP A 230 -9.31 -4.17 12.82
N LEU A 231 -8.07 -4.58 13.06
CA LEU A 231 -7.41 -4.48 14.36
C LEU A 231 -6.27 -3.47 14.30
N ASN A 232 -6.34 -2.47 15.17
CA ASN A 232 -5.32 -1.44 15.27
C ASN A 232 -4.88 -1.34 16.74
N LYS A 233 -3.57 -1.35 17.00
CA LYS A 233 -3.01 -1.22 18.33
C LYS A 233 -1.66 -0.51 18.30
N VAL A 234 -1.43 0.38 19.27
CA VAL A 234 -0.11 0.94 19.55
C VAL A 234 0.25 0.75 21.01
N SER A 235 1.55 0.82 21.31
CA SER A 235 2.09 0.63 22.65
C SER A 235 1.67 1.70 23.64
N ASP A 236 1.57 2.95 23.19
CA ASP A 236 1.44 4.13 24.05
C ASP A 236 0.74 5.30 23.34
N ASP A 237 0.27 6.25 24.14
CA ASP A 237 -0.51 7.41 23.69
C ASP A 237 0.25 8.37 22.79
N LYS A 238 1.58 8.43 22.87
CA LYS A 238 2.43 9.32 22.09
C LYS A 238 3.02 8.67 20.84
N TYR A 239 2.63 7.42 20.56
CA TYR A 239 3.23 6.65 19.47
C TYR A 239 3.21 7.42 18.14
N PHE A 240 2.06 7.92 17.70
CA PHE A 240 1.94 8.62 16.43
C PHE A 240 2.58 10.01 16.45
N ALA A 241 2.46 10.75 17.54
CA ALA A 241 3.09 12.06 17.66
C ALA A 241 4.62 11.98 17.51
N ASP A 242 5.20 10.89 18.03
CA ASP A 242 6.64 10.69 18.07
C ASP A 242 7.20 9.97 16.84
N LEU A 243 6.50 8.97 16.30
CA LEU A 243 7.05 7.99 15.35
C LEU A 243 6.36 7.99 13.98
N ALA A 244 5.17 8.59 13.82
CA ALA A 244 4.48 8.61 12.54
C ALA A 244 5.30 9.33 11.46
N ASP A 245 5.33 8.74 10.27
CA ASP A 245 6.03 9.27 9.09
C ASP A 245 5.17 10.27 8.30
N ARG A 246 3.84 10.28 8.52
CA ARG A 246 2.88 11.15 7.84
C ARG A 246 2.19 12.08 8.83
N ILE A 247 2.09 13.35 8.48
CA ILE A 247 1.42 14.39 9.29
C ILE A 247 -0.05 14.02 9.57
N ALA A 248 -0.75 13.45 8.60
CA ALA A 248 -2.15 13.06 8.75
C ALA A 248 -2.40 12.02 9.86
N ILE A 249 -1.38 11.23 10.23
CA ILE A 249 -1.48 10.19 11.25
C ILE A 249 -1.11 10.73 12.64
N THR A 250 -0.33 11.80 12.72
CA THR A 250 0.14 12.36 14.01
C THR A 250 -0.99 12.86 14.91
N SER A 251 -2.14 13.20 14.34
CA SER A 251 -3.34 13.67 15.05
C SER A 251 -4.38 12.57 15.31
N GLN A 252 -4.07 11.30 14.98
CA GLN A 252 -4.99 10.20 15.23
C GLN A 252 -5.05 9.89 16.73
N THR A 253 -6.23 10.06 17.31
CA THR A 253 -6.45 9.85 18.76
C THR A 253 -7.27 8.61 19.08
N THR A 254 -7.95 8.02 18.10
CA THR A 254 -8.82 6.86 18.30
C THR A 254 -8.53 5.79 17.27
N LEU A 255 -8.21 4.59 17.72
CA LEU A 255 -7.89 3.43 16.92
C LEU A 255 -9.02 2.40 17.02
N PRO A 256 -9.77 2.13 15.96
CA PRO A 256 -10.80 1.11 15.98
C PRO A 256 -10.19 -0.30 16.03
N ARG A 257 -10.91 -1.19 16.71
CA ARG A 257 -10.68 -2.63 16.76
C ARG A 257 -12.00 -3.29 16.54
N GLU A 258 -12.22 -3.83 15.37
CA GLU A 258 -13.49 -4.45 15.06
C GLU A 258 -13.37 -5.74 14.27
N ALA A 259 -14.35 -6.61 14.45
CA ALA A 259 -14.57 -7.79 13.62
C ALA A 259 -16.07 -7.96 13.39
N GLY A 260 -16.44 -8.38 12.21
CA GLY A 260 -17.84 -8.51 11.86
C GLY A 260 -18.10 -9.49 10.74
N VAL A 261 -19.39 -9.84 10.65
CA VAL A 261 -19.95 -10.63 9.57
C VAL A 261 -21.08 -9.82 8.93
N SER A 262 -21.06 -9.74 7.61
CA SER A 262 -22.07 -9.05 6.82
C SER A 262 -22.75 -10.02 5.86
N TYR A 263 -24.05 -9.85 5.69
CA TYR A 263 -24.82 -10.60 4.71
C TYR A 263 -25.69 -9.64 3.89
N VAL A 264 -25.57 -9.72 2.57
CA VAL A 264 -26.36 -8.91 1.64
C VAL A 264 -27.03 -9.85 0.65
N ASN A 265 -28.36 -9.80 0.59
CA ASN A 265 -29.13 -10.60 -0.36
C ASN A 265 -30.36 -9.80 -0.84
N GLY A 266 -30.34 -9.40 -2.10
CA GLY A 266 -31.36 -8.53 -2.67
C GLY A 266 -31.51 -7.25 -1.87
N PRO A 267 -32.73 -6.91 -1.36
CA PRO A 267 -32.96 -5.69 -0.58
C PRO A 267 -32.52 -5.79 0.89
N TRP A 268 -32.11 -6.96 1.35
CA TRP A 268 -31.73 -7.18 2.73
C TRP A 268 -30.23 -7.00 2.92
N SER A 269 -29.85 -6.25 3.95
CA SER A 269 -28.49 -6.29 4.49
C SER A 269 -28.51 -6.53 6.00
N LEU A 270 -27.59 -7.34 6.46
CA LEU A 270 -27.38 -7.66 7.87
C LEU A 270 -25.90 -7.49 8.20
N LEU A 271 -25.60 -6.82 9.30
CA LEU A 271 -24.26 -6.68 9.86
C LEU A 271 -24.31 -7.06 11.34
N ALA A 272 -23.46 -8.02 11.73
CA ALA A 272 -23.20 -8.32 13.13
C ALA A 272 -21.71 -8.04 13.38
N ARG A 273 -21.39 -7.19 14.37
CA ARG A 273 -20.00 -6.85 14.69
C ARG A 273 -19.75 -6.67 16.18
N VAL A 274 -18.50 -6.81 16.54
CA VAL A 274 -17.94 -6.33 17.81
C VAL A 274 -16.96 -5.22 17.49
N GLN A 275 -17.03 -4.11 18.22
CA GLN A 275 -16.21 -2.93 18.00
C GLN A 275 -15.75 -2.36 19.33
N SER A 276 -14.45 -2.16 19.48
CA SER A 276 -13.82 -1.46 20.60
C SER A 276 -12.80 -0.45 20.09
N PHE A 277 -12.29 0.38 20.98
CA PHE A 277 -11.39 1.46 20.62
C PHE A 277 -10.20 1.50 21.58
N GLN A 278 -9.01 1.78 21.04
CA GLN A 278 -7.91 2.33 21.81
C GLN A 278 -7.93 3.84 21.63
N THR A 279 -8.12 4.59 22.72
CA THR A 279 -8.08 6.05 22.70
C THR A 279 -6.74 6.50 23.24
N LEU A 280 -6.02 7.30 22.46
CA LEU A 280 -4.72 7.86 22.81
C LEU A 280 -4.98 9.19 23.55
N GLN A 281 -4.53 9.27 24.79
CA GLN A 281 -4.79 10.39 25.68
C GLN A 281 -3.64 11.41 25.65
N ASP A 282 -3.98 12.67 25.50
CA ASP A 282 -3.08 13.78 25.82
C ASP A 282 -3.41 14.29 27.23
N PRO A 283 -2.50 14.27 28.18
CA PRO A 283 -2.74 14.78 29.53
C PRO A 283 -3.20 16.26 29.56
N ASN A 284 -2.83 17.05 28.54
CA ASN A 284 -3.21 18.45 28.43
C ASN A 284 -4.54 18.69 27.71
N ALA A 285 -5.04 17.67 26.98
CA ALA A 285 -6.28 17.75 26.22
C ALA A 285 -6.98 16.37 26.22
N PRO A 286 -7.45 15.89 27.39
CA PRO A 286 -8.04 14.56 27.49
C PRO A 286 -9.35 14.51 26.70
N ILE A 287 -9.55 13.38 26.02
CA ILE A 287 -10.76 13.11 25.23
C ILE A 287 -11.57 11.98 25.86
N VAL A 288 -12.91 12.08 25.77
CA VAL A 288 -13.80 11.01 26.22
C VAL A 288 -13.74 9.85 25.24
N PRO A 289 -13.37 8.62 25.69
CA PRO A 289 -13.35 7.46 24.82
C PRO A 289 -14.75 7.17 24.25
N PRO A 290 -14.86 6.80 22.98
CA PRO A 290 -16.12 6.39 22.40
C PRO A 290 -16.60 5.06 23.01
N TYR A 291 -17.92 4.85 23.06
CA TYR A 291 -18.48 3.58 23.50
C TYR A 291 -18.01 2.40 22.66
N ASN A 292 -17.55 1.34 23.30
CA ASN A 292 -17.43 0.04 22.68
C ASN A 292 -18.83 -0.52 22.37
N ARG A 293 -18.98 -1.21 21.25
CA ARG A 293 -20.22 -1.90 20.83
C ARG A 293 -19.97 -3.40 20.82
N LEU A 294 -20.48 -4.08 21.84
CA LEU A 294 -20.12 -5.47 22.14
C LEU A 294 -21.37 -6.29 22.56
N PRO A 295 -22.19 -6.79 21.65
CA PRO A 295 -22.17 -6.69 20.19
C PRO A 295 -22.99 -5.51 19.63
N GLN A 296 -22.90 -5.32 18.31
CA GLN A 296 -23.85 -4.54 17.52
C GLN A 296 -24.40 -5.41 16.39
N VAL A 297 -25.70 -5.41 16.19
CA VAL A 297 -26.38 -6.06 15.07
C VAL A 297 -27.24 -5.02 14.36
N ILE A 298 -27.07 -4.88 13.06
CA ILE A 298 -27.81 -3.94 12.21
C ILE A 298 -28.46 -4.71 11.08
N GLY A 299 -29.75 -4.51 10.86
CA GLY A 299 -30.48 -5.02 9.72
C GLY A 299 -31.13 -3.89 8.94
N THR A 300 -31.03 -3.93 7.60
CA THR A 300 -31.75 -2.98 6.75
C THR A 300 -32.53 -3.72 5.68
N LEU A 301 -33.69 -3.18 5.37
CA LEU A 301 -34.48 -3.50 4.19
C LEU A 301 -34.48 -2.27 3.30
N ALA A 302 -33.83 -2.35 2.12
CA ALA A 302 -33.90 -1.32 1.11
C ALA A 302 -35.32 -1.21 0.52
N GLU A 303 -35.64 -0.09 -0.11
CA GLU A 303 -36.95 0.11 -0.75
C GLU A 303 -37.30 -1.06 -1.67
N THR A 304 -38.38 -1.76 -1.35
CA THR A 304 -38.86 -2.97 -2.03
C THR A 304 -40.33 -2.84 -2.32
N ASP A 305 -40.69 -2.95 -3.60
CA ASP A 305 -42.10 -2.85 -4.01
C ASP A 305 -42.81 -4.21 -3.88
N TRP A 306 -43.93 -4.20 -3.17
CA TRP A 306 -44.79 -5.35 -3.02
C TRP A 306 -46.26 -4.89 -2.99
N ALA A 307 -47.09 -5.49 -3.82
CA ALA A 307 -48.53 -5.21 -3.92
C ALA A 307 -48.85 -3.71 -4.11
N GLY A 308 -48.02 -2.95 -4.82
CA GLY A 308 -48.21 -1.52 -5.10
C GLY A 308 -47.79 -0.58 -3.96
N LEU A 309 -47.19 -1.13 -2.91
CA LEU A 309 -46.59 -0.39 -1.82
C LEU A 309 -45.07 -0.62 -1.82
N THR A 310 -44.33 0.40 -1.40
CA THR A 310 -42.87 0.31 -1.22
C THR A 310 -42.57 0.16 0.28
N PHE A 311 -41.91 -0.93 0.66
CA PHE A 311 -41.49 -1.18 2.04
C PHE A 311 -40.02 -0.85 2.19
N SER A 312 -39.64 -0.29 3.32
CA SER A 312 -38.25 -0.15 3.77
C SER A 312 -38.16 -0.27 5.29
N GLY A 313 -36.99 -0.56 5.81
CA GLY A 313 -36.85 -0.72 7.24
C GLY A 313 -35.41 -0.68 7.72
N PHE A 314 -35.24 -0.31 8.98
CA PHE A 314 -33.99 -0.33 9.71
C PHE A 314 -34.22 -0.91 11.09
N GLY A 315 -33.33 -1.80 11.52
CA GLY A 315 -33.28 -2.33 12.87
C GLY A 315 -31.87 -2.36 13.39
N GLU A 316 -31.69 -2.00 14.66
CA GLU A 316 -30.38 -2.06 15.33
C GLU A 316 -30.56 -2.56 16.76
N TYR A 317 -29.66 -3.45 17.15
CA TYR A 317 -29.39 -3.75 18.56
C TYR A 317 -27.92 -3.50 18.85
N SER A 318 -27.63 -2.73 19.90
CA SER A 318 -26.27 -2.41 20.33
C SER A 318 -26.15 -2.52 21.84
N ARG A 319 -25.17 -3.26 22.32
CA ARG A 319 -24.71 -3.23 23.70
C ARG A 319 -23.52 -2.28 23.80
N PHE A 320 -23.64 -1.24 24.58
CA PHE A 320 -22.63 -0.22 24.82
C PHE A 320 -21.85 -0.53 26.08
N ARG A 321 -20.51 -0.50 25.99
CA ARG A 321 -19.56 -0.68 27.09
C ARG A 321 -18.61 0.51 27.16
N SER A 322 -18.33 0.97 28.38
CA SER A 322 -17.41 2.08 28.64
C SER A 322 -16.86 1.99 30.05
N ASP A 323 -15.58 2.29 30.23
CA ASP A 323 -14.96 2.36 31.56
C ASP A 323 -15.29 3.66 32.30
N THR A 324 -15.86 4.66 31.62
CA THR A 324 -16.06 6.01 32.16
C THR A 324 -17.48 6.54 32.03
N LEU A 325 -18.33 5.90 31.24
CA LEU A 325 -19.69 6.34 30.95
C LEU A 325 -20.69 5.23 31.30
N THR A 326 -21.95 5.60 31.53
CA THR A 326 -23.06 4.68 31.82
C THR A 326 -23.19 3.64 30.68
N GLU A 327 -23.12 2.36 31.03
CA GLU A 327 -23.32 1.27 30.11
C GLU A 327 -24.79 0.96 29.86
N GLY A 328 -25.11 0.21 28.84
CA GLY A 328 -26.48 -0.19 28.56
C GLY A 328 -26.66 -0.79 27.18
N SER A 329 -27.89 -1.15 26.86
CA SER A 329 -28.25 -1.61 25.52
C SER A 329 -29.30 -0.68 24.89
N ARG A 330 -29.26 -0.64 23.55
CA ARG A 330 -30.22 0.08 22.72
C ARG A 330 -30.77 -0.85 21.64
N ALA A 331 -32.10 -0.89 21.54
CA ALA A 331 -32.77 -1.48 20.41
C ALA A 331 -33.55 -0.39 19.66
N VAL A 332 -33.41 -0.36 18.36
CA VAL A 332 -34.10 0.56 17.44
C VAL A 332 -34.78 -0.26 16.35
N LEU A 333 -36.01 0.09 16.01
CA LEU A 333 -36.75 -0.47 14.88
C LEU A 333 -37.49 0.66 14.16
N TYR A 334 -37.27 0.76 12.85
CA TYR A 334 -37.87 1.80 12.03
C TYR A 334 -38.43 1.23 10.71
N PRO A 335 -39.60 0.53 10.75
CA PRO A 335 -40.29 0.11 9.54
C PRO A 335 -40.99 1.30 8.88
N GLN A 336 -40.99 1.32 7.56
CA GLN A 336 -41.62 2.32 6.73
C GLN A 336 -42.40 1.67 5.60
N VAL A 337 -43.51 2.29 5.21
CA VAL A 337 -44.27 1.97 4.02
C VAL A 337 -44.54 3.24 3.24
N ALA A 338 -44.38 3.16 1.95
CA ALA A 338 -44.66 4.26 1.03
C ALA A 338 -45.63 3.81 -0.07
N PHE A 339 -46.50 4.71 -0.48
CA PHE A 339 -47.32 4.56 -1.66
C PHE A 339 -46.93 5.65 -2.64
N LYS A 340 -46.56 5.26 -3.87
CA LYS A 340 -46.15 6.19 -4.92
C LYS A 340 -47.02 5.94 -6.14
N ARG A 341 -47.67 6.98 -6.66
CA ARG A 341 -48.48 6.91 -7.88
C ARG A 341 -48.26 8.17 -8.71
N GLY A 342 -48.10 8.05 -9.99
CA GLY A 342 -47.92 9.20 -10.83
C GLY A 342 -47.97 8.89 -12.32
N THR A 343 -48.10 9.95 -13.11
CA THR A 343 -47.95 9.99 -14.54
C THR A 343 -46.94 11.10 -14.89
N PRO A 344 -46.52 11.28 -16.15
CA PRO A 344 -45.61 12.37 -16.50
C PRO A 344 -46.07 13.78 -16.09
N GLY A 345 -47.40 13.98 -15.92
CA GLY A 345 -47.97 15.29 -15.56
C GLY A 345 -48.29 15.49 -14.09
N TRP A 346 -48.28 14.44 -13.25
CA TRP A 346 -48.52 14.54 -11.83
C TRP A 346 -47.96 13.33 -11.07
N PHE A 347 -47.64 13.52 -9.81
CA PHE A 347 -47.29 12.40 -8.90
C PHE A 347 -47.90 12.64 -7.53
N PHE A 348 -48.17 11.54 -6.86
CA PHE A 348 -48.55 11.49 -5.42
C PHE A 348 -47.64 10.50 -4.71
N ALA A 349 -47.03 10.90 -3.62
CA ALA A 349 -46.23 10.05 -2.76
C ALA A 349 -46.62 10.26 -1.31
N ALA A 350 -47.02 9.21 -0.62
CA ALA A 350 -47.27 9.19 0.82
C ALA A 350 -46.29 8.18 1.45
N ARG A 351 -45.74 8.53 2.61
CA ARG A 351 -44.88 7.65 3.41
C ARG A 351 -45.31 7.70 4.85
N ALA A 352 -45.40 6.56 5.49
CA ALA A 352 -45.61 6.39 6.90
C ALA A 352 -44.53 5.48 7.49
N GLY A 353 -44.10 5.79 8.70
CA GLY A 353 -43.14 4.98 9.43
C GLY A 353 -43.29 5.13 10.93
N VAL A 354 -42.91 4.10 11.67
CA VAL A 354 -42.96 4.09 13.13
C VAL A 354 -41.53 3.90 13.64
N HIS A 355 -41.06 4.86 14.43
CA HIS A 355 -39.71 4.81 15.03
C HIS A 355 -39.82 4.35 16.49
N LEU A 356 -39.44 3.10 16.74
CA LEU A 356 -39.44 2.47 18.05
C LEU A 356 -38.02 2.45 18.60
N ARG A 357 -37.87 2.90 19.88
CA ARG A 357 -36.58 2.84 20.59
C ARG A 357 -36.80 2.28 21.98
N ARG A 358 -35.88 1.44 22.40
CA ARG A 358 -35.80 0.93 23.76
C ARG A 358 -34.40 1.05 24.28
N TYR A 359 -34.23 1.58 25.45
CA TYR A 359 -32.97 1.63 26.20
C TYR A 359 -33.09 0.78 27.43
N ASP A 360 -32.04 0.08 27.79
CA ASP A 360 -31.89 -0.69 29.00
C ASP A 360 -30.51 -0.33 29.57
N LEU A 361 -30.50 0.54 30.58
CA LEU A 361 -29.29 1.12 31.15
C LEU A 361 -28.89 0.31 32.38
N ASP A 362 -27.58 0.03 32.47
CA ASP A 362 -27.02 -0.56 33.68
C ASP A 362 -26.97 0.49 34.80
N PRO A 363 -27.13 0.10 36.06
CA PRO A 363 -26.97 1.04 37.17
C PRO A 363 -25.58 1.66 37.15
N SER A 364 -25.50 2.98 37.11
CA SER A 364 -24.22 3.69 37.17
C SER A 364 -23.58 3.50 38.54
N PHE A 365 -22.27 3.21 38.52
CA PHE A 365 -21.45 3.20 39.73
C PHE A 365 -21.38 4.64 40.26
N GLY A 366 -22.04 4.91 41.40
CA GLY A 366 -21.87 6.14 42.21
C GLY A 366 -22.95 7.16 42.16
N ASP A 367 -24.10 6.89 41.53
CA ASP A 367 -25.25 7.75 41.58
C ASP A 367 -26.42 7.04 42.31
N ASP A 368 -27.27 7.81 42.99
CA ASP A 368 -28.44 7.40 43.81
C ASP A 368 -29.59 6.76 42.99
N GLY A 369 -29.28 6.11 41.88
CA GLY A 369 -30.22 5.30 41.11
C GLY A 369 -31.10 6.06 40.14
N SER A 370 -30.83 7.31 39.87
CA SER A 370 -31.50 8.07 38.80
C SER A 370 -30.74 7.96 37.50
N PRO A 371 -31.28 7.38 36.40
CA PRO A 371 -30.62 7.39 35.11
C PRO A 371 -30.54 8.84 34.63
N SER A 372 -29.29 9.34 34.47
CA SER A 372 -29.09 10.59 33.75
C SER A 372 -29.39 10.35 32.26
N LEU A 373 -30.41 10.99 31.75
CA LEU A 373 -30.81 11.03 30.35
C LEU A 373 -29.84 11.88 29.53
#